data_8ee4243f5c677409821d6c71aff83088
#
_entry.id   8ee4243f5c677409821d6c71aff83088
#
_cell.length_a   1.000
_cell.length_b   1.000
_cell.length_c   1.000
_cell.angle_alpha   90.00
_cell.angle_beta   90.00
_cell.angle_gamma   90.00
#
_symmetry.space_group_name_H-M   'P 1'
#
loop_
_entity.id
_entity.type
_entity.pdbx_description
1 polymer ?
#
loop_
_entity_poly.entity_id
_entity_poly.type
_entity_poly.pdbx_seq_one_letter_code
_entity_poly.pdbx_strand_id
1 'polypeptide(L)'
;MSHATVYAAVSKHVPCSHMEWPDDSVPVPPFACYLLDYDKPIVAGDVEVAVRHKWMVELYEKRRDKALEKALSDELREQFGAVRRDENWIENDNLLQVVYTFYEIEGDFDG
;
A
#
# COMPACT_ATOMS: atom_id res chain seq x y z
N MET A 1 4.43 -12.95 0.00
CA MET A 1 3.36 -11.96 0.18
C MET A 1 2.54 -11.86 -1.10
N SER A 2 1.27 -11.65 -0.98
CA SER A 2 0.37 -11.62 -2.12
C SER A 2 -0.55 -10.40 -2.04
N HIS A 3 -1.26 -10.13 -3.14
CA HIS A 3 -2.32 -9.13 -3.16
C HIS A 3 -3.34 -9.37 -2.04
N ALA A 4 -3.68 -10.63 -1.79
CA ALA A 4 -4.62 -10.99 -0.73
C ALA A 4 -4.11 -10.60 0.66
N THR A 5 -2.81 -10.73 0.91
CA THR A 5 -2.19 -10.37 2.19
C THR A 5 -2.26 -8.85 2.42
N VAL A 6 -1.93 -8.06 1.40
CA VAL A 6 -2.02 -6.60 1.47
C VAL A 6 -3.47 -6.16 1.64
N TYR A 7 -4.37 -6.72 0.84
CA TYR A 7 -5.80 -6.43 0.96
C TYR A 7 -6.33 -6.73 2.36
N ALA A 8 -5.98 -7.87 2.92
CA ALA A 8 -6.42 -8.27 4.26
C ALA A 8 -5.95 -7.29 5.33
N ALA A 9 -4.71 -6.82 5.23
CA ALA A 9 -4.15 -5.85 6.18
C ALA A 9 -4.89 -4.52 6.13
N VAL A 10 -5.14 -4.00 4.93
CA VAL A 10 -5.77 -2.69 4.73
C VAL A 10 -7.27 -2.74 5.05
N SER A 11 -7.95 -3.79 4.60
CA SER A 11 -9.41 -3.91 4.75
C SER A 11 -9.87 -4.09 6.20
N LYS A 12 -8.97 -4.37 7.13
CA LYS A 12 -9.28 -4.33 8.57
C LYS A 12 -9.66 -2.94 9.04
N HIS A 13 -9.18 -1.92 8.37
CA HIS A 13 -9.29 -0.53 8.83
C HIS A 13 -10.20 0.32 7.97
N VAL A 14 -10.31 0.02 6.68
CA VAL A 14 -10.99 0.86 5.71
C VAL A 14 -11.39 0.04 4.49
N PRO A 15 -12.51 0.38 3.81
CA PRO A 15 -12.84 -0.27 2.53
C PRO A 15 -11.68 -0.15 1.55
N CYS A 16 -11.32 -1.24 0.91
CA CYS A 16 -10.11 -1.32 0.09
C CYS A 16 -10.40 -2.02 -1.25
N SER A 17 -9.79 -1.52 -2.32
CA SER A 17 -9.86 -2.12 -3.65
C SER A 17 -8.49 -2.19 -4.28
N HIS A 18 -8.30 -3.12 -5.22
CA HIS A 18 -7.06 -3.23 -5.99
C HIS A 18 -7.05 -2.19 -7.12
N MET A 19 -6.01 -1.37 -7.14
CA MET A 19 -5.75 -0.30 -8.10
C MET A 19 -6.77 0.84 -8.08
N GLU A 20 -8.03 0.55 -8.33
CA GLU A 20 -9.06 1.59 -8.39
C GLU A 20 -10.43 1.04 -8.00
N TRP A 21 -11.34 1.93 -7.72
CA TRP A 21 -12.75 1.57 -7.49
C TRP A 21 -13.52 1.78 -8.79
N PRO A 22 -14.45 0.88 -9.14
CA PRO A 22 -15.37 1.13 -10.24
C PRO A 22 -16.16 2.43 -10.01
N ASP A 23 -16.41 3.20 -11.07
CA ASP A 23 -17.03 4.52 -10.96
C ASP A 23 -18.36 4.52 -10.20
N ASP A 24 -19.13 3.46 -10.33
CA ASP A 24 -20.43 3.32 -9.68
C ASP A 24 -20.36 2.69 -8.28
N SER A 25 -19.16 2.34 -7.82
CA SER A 25 -18.95 1.62 -6.56
C SER A 25 -18.01 2.33 -5.60
N VAL A 26 -17.64 3.58 -5.88
CA VAL A 26 -16.74 4.34 -4.99
C VAL A 26 -17.46 4.62 -3.69
N PRO A 27 -16.93 4.14 -2.55
CA PRO A 27 -17.56 4.39 -1.26
C PRO A 27 -17.37 5.83 -0.80
N VAL A 28 -18.13 6.20 0.21
CA VAL A 28 -17.90 7.47 0.90
C VAL A 28 -16.55 7.41 1.61
N PRO A 29 -15.69 8.45 1.50
CA PRO A 29 -14.42 8.46 2.22
C PRO A 29 -14.61 8.28 3.74
N PRO A 30 -13.70 7.59 4.44
CA PRO A 30 -12.41 7.12 3.93
C PRO A 30 -12.51 5.79 3.17
N PHE A 31 -11.66 5.65 2.17
CA PHE A 31 -11.45 4.38 1.46
C PHE A 31 -10.01 4.31 0.98
N ALA A 32 -9.60 3.13 0.55
CA ALA A 32 -8.23 2.93 0.09
C ALA A 32 -8.17 2.12 -1.19
N CYS A 33 -7.06 2.28 -1.90
CA CYS A 33 -6.65 1.41 -2.98
C CYS A 33 -5.27 0.88 -2.67
N TYR A 34 -4.96 -0.33 -3.14
CA TYR A 34 -3.61 -0.88 -3.03
C TYR A 34 -3.14 -1.36 -4.39
N LEU A 35 -1.85 -1.29 -4.63
CA LEU A 35 -1.28 -1.72 -5.89
C LEU A 35 0.16 -2.18 -5.73
N LEU A 36 0.58 -3.08 -6.61
CA LEU A 36 1.98 -3.43 -6.80
C LEU A 36 2.51 -2.52 -7.90
N ASP A 37 3.42 -1.60 -7.52
CA ASP A 37 3.93 -0.60 -8.45
C ASP A 37 4.90 -1.22 -9.44
N TYR A 38 5.92 -1.91 -8.93
CA TYR A 38 6.87 -2.62 -9.79
C TYR A 38 7.61 -3.70 -9.02
N ASP A 39 8.17 -4.63 -9.79
CA ASP A 39 9.12 -5.63 -9.32
C ASP A 39 10.50 -5.26 -9.84
N LYS A 40 11.51 -5.39 -8.98
CA LYS A 40 12.89 -5.13 -9.35
C LYS A 40 13.75 -6.34 -9.00
N PRO A 41 14.47 -6.93 -9.97
CA PRO A 41 15.36 -8.03 -9.66
C PRO A 41 16.54 -7.56 -8.82
N ILE A 42 16.95 -8.40 -7.89
CA ILE A 42 18.19 -8.22 -7.12
C ILE A 42 19.18 -9.23 -7.68
N VAL A 43 20.29 -8.72 -8.18
CA VAL A 43 21.27 -9.52 -8.93
C VAL A 43 22.56 -9.64 -8.15
N ALA A 44 23.11 -10.84 -8.10
CA ALA A 44 24.46 -11.11 -7.59
C ALA A 44 25.28 -11.69 -8.75
N GLY A 45 26.23 -10.90 -9.25
CA GLY A 45 26.92 -11.24 -10.50
C GLY A 45 25.96 -11.19 -11.67
N ASP A 46 25.82 -12.31 -12.37
CA ASP A 46 24.88 -12.43 -13.49
C ASP A 46 23.60 -13.18 -13.14
N VAL A 47 23.39 -13.46 -11.85
CA VAL A 47 22.30 -14.31 -11.40
C VAL A 47 21.32 -13.50 -10.57
N GLU A 48 20.03 -13.61 -10.92
CA GLU A 48 18.97 -13.03 -10.10
C GLU A 48 18.79 -13.90 -8.85
N VAL A 49 18.96 -13.30 -7.67
CA VAL A 49 18.87 -14.03 -6.40
C VAL A 49 17.60 -13.72 -5.64
N ALA A 50 16.92 -12.60 -5.95
CA ALA A 50 15.68 -12.22 -5.31
C ALA A 50 14.93 -11.21 -6.17
N VAL A 51 13.70 -10.90 -5.77
CA VAL A 51 12.89 -9.86 -6.39
C VAL A 51 12.43 -8.90 -5.31
N ARG A 52 12.55 -7.62 -5.57
CA ARG A 52 12.04 -6.57 -4.71
C ARG A 52 10.71 -6.08 -5.26
N HIS A 53 9.66 -6.26 -4.48
CA HIS A 53 8.32 -5.78 -4.82
C HIS A 53 8.09 -4.44 -4.14
N LYS A 54 7.61 -3.45 -4.90
CA LYS A 54 7.21 -2.16 -4.33
C LYS A 54 5.70 -2.10 -4.26
N TRP A 55 5.19 -2.02 -3.04
CA TRP A 55 3.76 -1.93 -2.77
C TRP A 55 3.38 -0.51 -2.37
N MET A 56 2.20 -0.09 -2.79
CA MET A 56 1.63 1.20 -2.40
C MET A 56 0.20 1.00 -1.90
N VAL A 57 -0.12 1.69 -0.82
CA VAL A 57 -1.48 1.78 -0.30
C VAL A 57 -1.85 3.27 -0.30
N GLU A 58 -2.93 3.61 -0.97
CA GLU A 58 -3.40 4.99 -1.09
C GLU A 58 -4.69 5.13 -0.30
N LEU A 59 -4.62 5.89 0.80
CA LEU A 59 -5.77 6.18 1.65
C LEU A 59 -6.35 7.53 1.25
N TYR A 60 -7.66 7.58 1.01
CA TYR A 60 -8.37 8.81 0.64
C TYR A 60 -9.29 9.22 1.77
N GLU A 61 -9.14 10.46 2.24
CA GLU A 61 -9.91 11.02 3.34
C GLU A 61 -10.51 12.36 2.94
N LYS A 62 -11.75 12.59 3.32
CA LYS A 62 -12.36 13.91 3.17
C LYS A 62 -11.85 14.87 4.24
N ARG A 63 -11.68 14.37 5.45
CA ARG A 63 -11.07 15.05 6.58
C ARG A 63 -9.99 14.17 7.17
N ARG A 64 -8.92 14.79 7.61
CA ARG A 64 -7.82 14.05 8.24
C ARG A 64 -8.30 13.29 9.47
N ASP A 65 -8.04 12.01 9.48
CA ASP A 65 -8.27 11.15 10.62
C ASP A 65 -6.92 10.55 11.05
N LYS A 66 -6.27 11.21 12.00
CA LYS A 66 -4.93 10.80 12.46
C LYS A 66 -4.94 9.41 13.10
N ALA A 67 -6.03 9.05 13.77
CA ALA A 67 -6.14 7.73 14.39
C ALA A 67 -6.17 6.63 13.32
N LEU A 68 -6.96 6.82 12.26
CA LEU A 68 -7.02 5.89 11.14
C LEU A 68 -5.68 5.80 10.42
N GLU A 69 -5.05 6.93 10.14
CA GLU A 69 -3.75 6.98 9.47
C GLU A 69 -2.69 6.23 10.27
N LYS A 70 -2.68 6.42 11.59
CA LYS A 70 -1.75 5.73 12.48
C LYS A 70 -2.04 4.24 12.55
N ALA A 71 -3.29 3.86 12.68
CA ALA A 71 -3.68 2.46 12.75
C ALA A 71 -3.26 1.70 11.49
N LEU A 72 -3.47 2.30 10.33
CA LEU A 72 -3.07 1.71 9.06
C LEU A 72 -1.55 1.64 8.94
N SER A 73 -0.85 2.71 9.31
CA SER A 73 0.61 2.73 9.32
C SER A 73 1.20 1.66 10.24
N ASP A 74 0.65 1.51 11.44
CA ASP A 74 1.12 0.50 12.41
C ASP A 74 0.87 -0.91 11.88
N GLU A 75 -0.29 -1.16 11.26
CA GLU A 75 -0.61 -2.45 10.66
C GLU A 75 0.38 -2.83 9.56
N LEU A 76 0.66 -1.88 8.67
CA LEU A 76 1.58 -2.10 7.56
C LEU A 76 3.01 -2.32 8.05
N ARG A 77 3.46 -1.56 9.05
CA ARG A 77 4.79 -1.73 9.62
C ARG A 77 4.95 -3.07 10.34
N GLU A 78 3.93 -3.49 11.06
CA GLU A 78 3.96 -4.77 11.76
C GLU A 78 4.06 -5.94 10.78
N GLN A 79 3.33 -5.88 9.69
CA GLN A 79 3.29 -6.99 8.74
C GLN A 79 4.39 -6.94 7.68
N PHE A 80 4.83 -5.75 7.27
CA PHE A 80 5.70 -5.61 6.11
C PHE A 80 7.01 -4.86 6.37
N GLY A 81 7.21 -4.35 7.58
CA GLY A 81 8.43 -3.63 7.92
C GLY A 81 8.33 -2.14 7.66
N ALA A 82 9.44 -1.53 7.26
CA ALA A 82 9.52 -0.09 7.09
C ALA A 82 8.53 0.44 6.05
N VAL A 83 7.84 1.52 6.38
CA VAL A 83 6.83 2.15 5.53
C VAL A 83 7.16 3.62 5.37
N ARG A 84 7.24 4.08 4.12
CA ARG A 84 7.34 5.50 3.79
C ARG A 84 5.94 6.07 3.66
N ARG A 85 5.73 7.27 4.18
CA ARG A 85 4.44 7.93 4.15
C ARG A 85 4.57 9.28 3.44
N ASP A 86 3.72 9.51 2.45
CA ASP A 86 3.62 10.78 1.72
C ASP A 86 2.17 11.26 1.73
N GLU A 87 1.96 12.57 1.59
CA GLU A 87 0.64 13.17 1.55
C GLU A 87 0.48 14.04 0.31
N ASN A 88 -0.71 13.95 -0.30
CA ASN A 88 -1.08 14.79 -1.44
C ASN A 88 -2.52 15.27 -1.25
N TRP A 89 -2.76 16.53 -1.58
CA TRP A 89 -4.11 17.08 -1.61
C TRP A 89 -4.62 17.04 -3.05
N ILE A 90 -5.79 16.42 -3.24
CA ILE A 90 -6.42 16.30 -4.56
C ILE A 90 -7.52 17.34 -4.64
N GLU A 91 -7.23 18.44 -5.31
CA GLU A 91 -8.12 19.62 -5.35
C GLU A 91 -9.47 19.33 -6.01
N ASN A 92 -9.47 18.62 -7.12
CA ASN A 92 -10.71 18.36 -7.87
C ASN A 92 -11.74 17.59 -7.08
N ASP A 93 -11.28 16.67 -6.22
CA ASP A 93 -12.15 15.80 -5.45
C ASP A 93 -12.25 16.22 -3.99
N ASN A 94 -11.50 17.24 -3.58
CA ASN A 94 -11.44 17.70 -2.20
C ASN A 94 -11.06 16.57 -1.23
N LEU A 95 -10.07 15.78 -1.60
CA LEU A 95 -9.62 14.62 -0.84
C LEU A 95 -8.16 14.76 -0.44
N LEU A 96 -7.85 14.35 0.78
CA LEU A 96 -6.47 14.12 1.20
C LEU A 96 -6.09 12.70 0.81
N GLN A 97 -4.98 12.56 0.11
CA GLN A 97 -4.41 11.25 -0.23
C GLN A 97 -3.18 11.02 0.65
N VAL A 98 -3.20 9.94 1.41
CA VAL A 98 -2.03 9.49 2.18
C VAL A 98 -1.51 8.24 1.50
N VAL A 99 -0.26 8.27 1.06
CA VAL A 99 0.35 7.16 0.33
C VAL A 99 1.37 6.47 1.24
N TYR A 100 1.17 5.18 1.45
CA TYR A 100 2.08 4.34 2.20
C TYR A 100 2.84 3.47 1.20
N THR A 101 4.17 3.56 1.22
CA THR A 101 5.03 2.79 0.32
C THR A 101 5.89 1.85 1.15
N PHE A 102 5.90 0.58 0.78
CA PHE A 102 6.72 -0.42 1.46
C PHE A 102 7.22 -1.45 0.46
N TYR A 103 8.21 -2.21 0.89
CA TYR A 103 8.91 -3.13 0.00
C TYR A 103 8.93 -4.52 0.62
N GLU A 104 8.86 -5.50 -0.26
CA GLU A 104 9.04 -6.90 0.11
C GLU A 104 10.15 -7.47 -0.74
N ILE A 105 11.05 -8.20 -0.10
CA ILE A 105 12.10 -8.92 -0.82
C ILE A 105 11.73 -10.40 -0.76
N GLU A 106 11.53 -10.98 -1.93
CA GLU A 106 11.15 -12.38 -2.09
C GLU A 106 12.24 -13.10 -2.87
N GLY A 107 12.75 -14.18 -2.30
CA GLY A 107 13.81 -14.95 -2.93
C GLY A 107 14.23 -16.13 -2.08
N ASP A 108 15.10 -16.96 -2.65
CA ASP A 108 15.68 -18.10 -1.95
C ASP A 108 17.01 -17.64 -1.34
N PHE A 109 17.00 -17.46 -0.03
CA PHE A 109 18.19 -17.07 0.73
C PHE A 109 18.87 -18.24 1.42
N ASP A 110 18.42 -19.45 1.19
CA ASP A 110 19.02 -20.65 1.71
C ASP A 110 20.24 -21.00 0.85
N GLY A 111 21.28 -20.26 1.08
CA GLY A 111 22.53 -20.45 0.37
C GLY A 111 23.36 -21.56 0.94
#